data_88b7df472358372fa34c05069fb510a8
#
_entry.id   88b7df472358372fa34c05069fb510a8
#
_cell.length_a   1.000
_cell.length_b   1.000
_cell.length_c   1.000
_cell.angle_alpha   90.00
_cell.angle_beta   90.00
_cell.angle_gamma   90.00
#
_symmetry.space_group_name_H-M   'P 1'
#
loop_
_entity.id
_entity.type
_entity.pdbx_description
1 polymer ?
#
loop_
_entity_poly.entity_id
_entity_poly.type
_entity_poly.pdbx_seq_one_letter_code
_entity_poly.pdbx_strand_id
1 'polypeptide(L)'
;MFVPHSEIDLKKMFEELSISSLEELFTHIPETLKLNDGLNVPPSLSELESISEFENLESKNTQNLICFAGGGHYDVYLPQTVKSLTMRPEFMTSYTPYQAEISQGILQVLFEYQSLICDLTDMELANASLYDGATSVAEAISVAINKTKRDNVVISSGFNPNTKEVVNTLVDSSKFHVNYVDLVDYLFPEDYVFSEDDAAFVVSLPHYEGSAQDLTSIVKNAKAAGVITICYADPSMLGILKSPGSMGFDIVVAEGPVSYTHLTLPTNREV
;
A
#
# COMPACT_ATOMS: atom_id res chain seq x y z
N MET A 1 -20.00 -2.03 -26.39
CA MET A 1 -19.00 -0.97 -26.65
C MET A 1 -19.74 0.21 -27.26
N PHE A 2 -19.57 1.42 -26.72
CA PHE A 2 -20.16 2.62 -27.33
C PHE A 2 -19.31 3.05 -28.53
N VAL A 3 -19.81 2.80 -29.73
CA VAL A 3 -19.19 3.23 -30.99
C VAL A 3 -20.07 4.32 -31.60
N PRO A 4 -19.66 5.60 -31.57
CA PRO A 4 -20.52 6.70 -31.98
C PRO A 4 -20.69 6.84 -33.50
N HIS A 5 -19.94 6.07 -34.29
CA HIS A 5 -19.97 6.13 -35.74
C HIS A 5 -20.87 5.06 -36.33
N SER A 6 -21.80 5.49 -37.20
CA SER A 6 -22.59 4.58 -38.01
C SER A 6 -21.80 4.05 -39.20
N GLU A 7 -22.30 2.99 -39.88
CA GLU A 7 -21.69 2.50 -41.12
C GLU A 7 -21.61 3.57 -42.22
N ILE A 8 -22.59 4.49 -42.22
CA ILE A 8 -22.59 5.62 -43.16
C ILE A 8 -21.44 6.59 -42.86
N ASP A 9 -21.18 6.83 -41.58
CA ASP A 9 -20.07 7.71 -41.17
C ASP A 9 -18.70 7.07 -41.50
N LEU A 10 -18.56 5.79 -41.22
CA LEU A 10 -17.36 5.03 -41.57
C LEU A 10 -17.08 5.06 -43.09
N LYS A 11 -18.15 4.88 -43.88
CA LYS A 11 -18.01 4.94 -45.33
C LYS A 11 -17.52 6.30 -45.83
N LYS A 12 -18.08 7.38 -45.31
CA LYS A 12 -17.61 8.77 -45.60
C LYS A 12 -16.15 8.97 -45.21
N MET A 13 -15.76 8.45 -44.03
CA MET A 13 -14.37 8.53 -43.54
C MET A 13 -13.42 7.78 -44.49
N PHE A 14 -13.82 6.59 -44.94
CA PHE A 14 -13.00 5.82 -45.89
C PHE A 14 -12.88 6.51 -47.25
N GLU A 15 -13.96 7.11 -47.74
CA GLU A 15 -13.94 7.91 -48.97
C GLU A 15 -12.99 9.10 -48.87
N GLU A 16 -13.03 9.83 -47.74
CA GLU A 16 -12.15 10.99 -47.47
C GLU A 16 -10.68 10.58 -47.39
N LEU A 17 -10.40 9.44 -46.75
CA LEU A 17 -9.05 8.90 -46.60
C LEU A 17 -8.57 8.13 -47.83
N SER A 18 -9.44 7.92 -48.85
CA SER A 18 -9.15 7.13 -50.06
C SER A 18 -8.72 5.68 -49.70
N ILE A 19 -9.34 5.07 -48.71
CA ILE A 19 -9.15 3.67 -48.30
C ILE A 19 -10.46 2.90 -48.43
N SER A 20 -10.38 1.58 -48.55
CA SER A 20 -11.57 0.70 -48.63
C SER A 20 -11.89 -0.02 -47.32
N SER A 21 -10.90 -0.12 -46.42
CA SER A 21 -11.07 -0.78 -45.14
C SER A 21 -10.10 -0.25 -44.10
N LEU A 22 -10.36 -0.56 -42.80
CA LEU A 22 -9.43 -0.22 -41.70
C LEU A 22 -8.11 -0.94 -41.82
N GLU A 23 -8.09 -2.13 -42.39
CA GLU A 23 -6.88 -2.96 -42.57
C GLU A 23 -5.84 -2.25 -43.40
N GLU A 24 -6.25 -1.42 -44.35
CA GLU A 24 -5.30 -0.65 -45.20
C GLU A 24 -4.45 0.33 -44.38
N LEU A 25 -4.92 0.79 -43.24
CA LEU A 25 -4.16 1.67 -42.31
C LEU A 25 -2.98 0.93 -41.66
N PHE A 26 -3.02 -0.41 -41.66
CA PHE A 26 -2.03 -1.27 -41.01
C PHE A 26 -1.12 -1.98 -41.99
N THR A 27 -1.09 -1.57 -43.27
CA THR A 27 -0.26 -2.19 -44.30
C THR A 27 1.25 -2.06 -44.07
N HIS A 28 1.65 -1.10 -43.24
CA HIS A 28 3.04 -0.91 -42.82
C HIS A 28 3.51 -1.96 -41.80
N ILE A 29 2.58 -2.73 -41.19
CA ILE A 29 2.92 -3.82 -40.28
C ILE A 29 3.16 -5.10 -41.09
N PRO A 30 4.31 -5.74 -40.93
CA PRO A 30 4.59 -7.03 -41.60
C PRO A 30 3.55 -8.09 -41.25
N GLU A 31 3.12 -8.89 -42.22
CA GLU A 31 2.13 -9.96 -42.03
C GLU A 31 2.54 -10.97 -40.94
N THR A 32 3.83 -11.20 -40.77
CA THR A 32 4.39 -12.09 -39.75
C THR A 32 4.17 -11.59 -38.31
N LEU A 33 3.84 -10.32 -38.14
CA LEU A 33 3.57 -9.71 -36.87
C LEU A 33 2.07 -9.49 -36.61
N LYS A 34 1.23 -9.75 -37.63
CA LYS A 34 -0.22 -9.63 -37.50
C LYS A 34 -0.81 -10.91 -36.93
N LEU A 35 -1.77 -10.74 -36.02
CA LEU A 35 -2.55 -11.83 -35.45
C LEU A 35 -3.80 -12.06 -36.33
N ASN A 36 -3.69 -12.95 -37.34
CA ASN A 36 -4.75 -13.17 -38.32
C ASN A 36 -5.94 -13.97 -37.77
N ASP A 37 -5.70 -14.84 -36.80
CA ASP A 37 -6.74 -15.70 -36.17
C ASP A 37 -7.47 -15.05 -34.97
N GLY A 38 -7.18 -13.78 -34.73
CA GLY A 38 -7.73 -13.08 -33.56
C GLY A 38 -7.10 -13.54 -32.23
N LEU A 39 -7.59 -12.99 -31.13
CA LEU A 39 -7.16 -13.37 -29.78
C LEU A 39 -7.83 -14.67 -29.36
N ASN A 40 -7.06 -15.60 -28.76
CA ASN A 40 -7.61 -16.80 -28.14
C ASN A 40 -8.24 -16.46 -26.77
N VAL A 41 -9.34 -15.72 -26.81
CA VAL A 41 -10.11 -15.34 -25.62
C VAL A 41 -11.57 -15.76 -25.84
N PRO A 42 -12.33 -16.03 -24.76
CA PRO A 42 -13.76 -16.30 -24.87
C PRO A 42 -14.50 -15.14 -25.58
N PRO A 43 -15.62 -15.40 -26.22
CA PRO A 43 -16.44 -14.35 -26.81
C PRO A 43 -16.93 -13.39 -25.75
N SER A 44 -17.20 -12.15 -26.16
CA SER A 44 -17.79 -11.15 -25.27
C SER A 44 -19.17 -11.59 -24.76
N LEU A 45 -19.40 -11.37 -23.47
CA LEU A 45 -20.70 -11.57 -22.82
C LEU A 45 -21.49 -10.26 -22.75
N SER A 46 -22.79 -10.35 -22.73
CA SER A 46 -23.64 -9.25 -22.31
C SER A 46 -23.48 -8.97 -20.80
N GLU A 47 -23.94 -7.82 -20.33
CA GLU A 47 -23.89 -7.48 -18.90
C GLU A 47 -24.59 -8.54 -18.03
N LEU A 48 -25.77 -9.01 -18.46
CA LEU A 48 -26.52 -10.04 -17.74
C LEU A 48 -25.77 -11.37 -17.67
N GLU A 49 -25.18 -11.80 -18.80
CA GLU A 49 -24.39 -13.04 -18.85
C GLU A 49 -23.11 -12.92 -17.99
N SER A 50 -22.46 -11.75 -18.01
CA SER A 50 -21.27 -11.49 -17.17
C SER A 50 -21.63 -11.56 -15.68
N ILE A 51 -22.71 -10.94 -15.25
CA ILE A 51 -23.17 -11.00 -13.86
C ILE A 51 -23.44 -12.46 -13.47
N SER A 52 -24.19 -13.19 -14.29
CA SER A 52 -24.52 -14.59 -14.01
C SER A 52 -23.27 -15.48 -13.93
N GLU A 53 -22.27 -15.25 -14.77
CA GLU A 53 -21.01 -16.01 -14.73
C GLU A 53 -20.23 -15.71 -13.46
N PHE A 54 -20.14 -14.44 -13.02
CA PHE A 54 -19.48 -14.07 -11.78
C PHE A 54 -20.22 -14.60 -10.55
N GLU A 55 -21.55 -14.55 -10.51
CA GLU A 55 -22.35 -15.18 -9.45
C GLU A 55 -22.13 -16.69 -9.37
N ASN A 56 -22.04 -17.36 -10.52
CA ASN A 56 -21.71 -18.79 -10.59
C ASN A 56 -20.30 -19.07 -10.06
N LEU A 57 -19.30 -18.23 -10.37
CA LEU A 57 -17.96 -18.34 -9.82
C LEU A 57 -17.94 -18.08 -8.31
N GLU A 58 -18.63 -17.07 -7.84
CA GLU A 58 -18.76 -16.73 -6.42
C GLU A 58 -19.39 -17.88 -5.63
N SER A 59 -20.43 -18.51 -6.18
CA SER A 59 -21.10 -19.66 -5.53
C SER A 59 -20.21 -20.87 -5.27
N LYS A 60 -19.08 -20.98 -5.99
CA LYS A 60 -18.09 -22.04 -5.79
C LYS A 60 -17.15 -21.76 -4.62
N ASN A 61 -17.10 -20.53 -4.12
CA ASN A 61 -16.35 -20.18 -2.94
C ASN A 61 -17.11 -20.58 -1.68
N THR A 62 -16.37 -20.99 -0.67
CA THR A 62 -17.00 -21.26 0.64
C THR A 62 -17.39 -19.94 1.28
N GLN A 63 -18.70 -19.78 1.49
CA GLN A 63 -19.27 -18.56 2.09
C GLN A 63 -19.55 -18.76 3.58
N ASN A 64 -19.68 -17.66 4.31
CA ASN A 64 -20.06 -17.63 5.73
C ASN A 64 -19.09 -18.37 6.66
N LEU A 65 -17.80 -18.39 6.34
CA LEU A 65 -16.77 -18.90 7.25
C LEU A 65 -16.53 -17.92 8.40
N ILE A 66 -16.43 -18.48 9.61
CA ILE A 66 -15.83 -17.75 10.73
C ILE A 66 -14.32 -17.97 10.63
N CYS A 67 -13.58 -16.90 10.30
CA CYS A 67 -12.15 -16.98 10.04
C CYS A 67 -11.35 -16.78 11.33
N PHE A 68 -10.55 -17.78 11.70
CA PHE A 68 -9.56 -17.71 12.78
C PHE A 68 -8.14 -17.88 12.24
N ALA A 69 -7.91 -17.67 10.94
CA ALA A 69 -6.61 -17.89 10.32
C ALA A 69 -5.56 -16.87 10.80
N GLY A 70 -5.96 -15.66 11.12
CA GLY A 70 -5.01 -14.59 11.47
C GLY A 70 -4.16 -14.20 10.26
N GLY A 71 -2.84 -14.12 10.45
CA GLY A 71 -1.91 -13.89 9.36
C GLY A 71 -1.90 -12.45 8.81
N GLY A 72 -2.37 -11.48 9.60
CA GLY A 72 -2.48 -10.08 9.20
C GLY A 72 -3.80 -9.72 8.51
N HIS A 73 -4.70 -10.70 8.31
CA HIS A 73 -6.04 -10.47 7.79
C HIS A 73 -7.06 -10.52 8.93
N TYR A 74 -7.66 -9.37 9.22
CA TYR A 74 -8.69 -9.25 10.25
C TYR A 74 -9.92 -8.57 9.66
N ASP A 75 -11.10 -9.06 10.06
CA ASP A 75 -12.36 -8.43 9.67
C ASP A 75 -12.50 -7.07 10.34
N VAL A 76 -12.70 -6.05 9.53
CA VAL A 76 -12.93 -4.67 10.00
C VAL A 76 -14.30 -4.20 9.55
N TYR A 77 -15.08 -3.70 10.51
CA TYR A 77 -16.35 -3.07 10.17
C TYR A 77 -16.15 -1.74 9.45
N LEU A 78 -16.62 -1.66 8.21
CA LEU A 78 -16.63 -0.44 7.43
C LEU A 78 -18.04 0.21 7.47
N PRO A 79 -18.19 1.39 8.12
CA PRO A 79 -19.46 2.10 8.15
C PRO A 79 -19.97 2.43 6.75
N GLN A 80 -21.28 2.29 6.54
CA GLN A 80 -21.90 2.61 5.26
C GLN A 80 -21.69 4.07 4.83
N THR A 81 -21.54 4.97 5.80
CA THR A 81 -21.22 6.39 5.56
C THR A 81 -19.90 6.55 4.82
N VAL A 82 -18.88 5.78 5.18
CA VAL A 82 -17.56 5.81 4.50
C VAL A 82 -17.73 5.43 3.03
N LYS A 83 -18.44 4.32 2.75
CA LYS A 83 -18.74 3.89 1.36
C LYS A 83 -19.45 4.99 0.58
N SER A 84 -20.46 5.62 1.18
CA SER A 84 -21.26 6.67 0.52
C SER A 84 -20.43 7.92 0.22
N LEU A 85 -19.52 8.30 1.13
CA LEU A 85 -18.69 9.48 0.95
C LEU A 85 -17.59 9.24 -0.08
N THR A 86 -16.94 8.09 -0.07
CA THR A 86 -15.85 7.77 -1.01
C THR A 86 -16.34 7.62 -2.46
N MET A 87 -17.61 7.29 -2.66
CA MET A 87 -18.24 7.18 -3.99
C MET A 87 -18.72 8.51 -4.56
N ARG A 88 -18.52 9.62 -3.86
CA ARG A 88 -18.95 10.93 -4.35
C ARG A 88 -18.11 11.38 -5.55
N PRO A 89 -18.75 11.89 -6.61
CA PRO A 89 -18.06 12.34 -7.83
C PRO A 89 -16.96 13.37 -7.58
N GLU A 90 -17.10 14.18 -6.54
CA GLU A 90 -16.14 15.22 -6.17
C GLU A 90 -14.75 14.64 -5.83
N PHE A 91 -14.70 13.40 -5.34
CA PHE A 91 -13.45 12.71 -5.03
C PHE A 91 -12.95 11.82 -6.17
N MET A 92 -13.77 11.55 -7.19
CA MET A 92 -13.45 10.64 -8.30
C MET A 92 -12.95 11.38 -9.55
N THR A 93 -12.79 12.68 -9.51
CA THR A 93 -12.45 13.51 -10.68
C THR A 93 -10.98 13.68 -10.95
N SER A 94 -10.13 13.47 -9.97
CA SER A 94 -8.68 13.67 -10.07
C SER A 94 -7.95 12.35 -10.00
N TYR A 95 -7.22 11.99 -11.06
CA TYR A 95 -6.29 10.87 -11.03
C TYR A 95 -5.03 11.24 -10.24
N THR A 96 -4.41 12.35 -10.62
CA THR A 96 -3.27 12.92 -9.91
C THR A 96 -3.40 14.44 -9.92
N PRO A 97 -3.23 15.13 -8.78
CA PRO A 97 -3.43 16.57 -8.69
C PRO A 97 -2.20 17.37 -9.16
N TYR A 98 -1.80 17.20 -10.43
CA TYR A 98 -0.65 17.91 -10.99
C TYR A 98 -0.84 19.42 -11.08
N GLN A 99 -2.07 19.87 -11.40
CA GLN A 99 -2.41 21.27 -11.48
C GLN A 99 -3.11 21.72 -10.20
N ALA A 100 -2.42 22.45 -9.36
CA ALA A 100 -2.94 22.92 -8.08
C ALA A 100 -4.19 23.79 -8.25
N GLU A 101 -4.26 24.55 -9.33
CA GLU A 101 -5.35 25.50 -9.62
C GLU A 101 -6.71 24.83 -9.79
N ILE A 102 -6.73 23.58 -10.30
CA ILE A 102 -7.96 22.81 -10.52
C ILE A 102 -8.11 21.63 -9.57
N SER A 103 -7.13 21.40 -8.70
CA SER A 103 -7.08 20.26 -7.78
C SER A 103 -7.11 20.68 -6.31
N GLN A 104 -7.53 21.91 -6.01
CA GLN A 104 -7.49 22.50 -4.67
C GLN A 104 -8.22 21.66 -3.63
N GLY A 105 -9.40 21.10 -3.98
CA GLY A 105 -10.18 20.28 -3.07
C GLY A 105 -9.45 18.98 -2.68
N ILE A 106 -8.85 18.29 -3.63
CA ILE A 106 -8.08 17.04 -3.36
C ILE A 106 -6.81 17.36 -2.58
N LEU A 107 -6.11 18.45 -2.92
CA LEU A 107 -4.92 18.86 -2.17
C LEU A 107 -5.27 19.22 -0.72
N GLN A 108 -6.41 19.87 -0.48
CA GLN A 108 -6.92 20.14 0.87
C GLN A 108 -7.20 18.84 1.64
N VAL A 109 -7.85 17.86 1.00
CA VAL A 109 -8.13 16.54 1.61
C VAL A 109 -6.82 15.81 1.97
N LEU A 110 -5.82 15.83 1.10
CA LEU A 110 -4.51 15.23 1.38
C LEU A 110 -3.82 15.92 2.56
N PHE A 111 -3.89 17.25 2.62
CA PHE A 111 -3.33 18.01 3.73
C PHE A 111 -4.02 17.68 5.07
N GLU A 112 -5.34 17.61 5.07
CA GLU A 112 -6.11 17.24 6.26
C GLU A 112 -5.82 15.79 6.68
N TYR A 113 -5.69 14.87 5.73
CA TYR A 113 -5.30 13.49 5.99
C TYR A 113 -3.93 13.40 6.68
N GLN A 114 -2.92 14.12 6.15
CA GLN A 114 -1.59 14.17 6.78
C GLN A 114 -1.67 14.69 8.21
N SER A 115 -2.49 15.71 8.46
CA SER A 115 -2.71 16.25 9.82
C SER A 115 -3.35 15.22 10.74
N LEU A 116 -4.35 14.47 10.26
CA LEU A 116 -4.99 13.41 11.05
C LEU A 116 -4.01 12.27 11.40
N ILE A 117 -3.12 11.93 10.47
CA ILE A 117 -2.08 10.93 10.73
C ILE A 117 -1.08 11.44 11.77
N CYS A 118 -0.68 12.71 11.70
CA CYS A 118 0.15 13.33 12.72
C CYS A 118 -0.50 13.25 14.11
N ASP A 119 -1.78 13.62 14.20
CA ASP A 119 -2.54 13.58 15.46
C ASP A 119 -2.67 12.14 16.00
N LEU A 120 -2.90 11.17 15.13
CA LEU A 120 -3.06 9.76 15.51
C LEU A 120 -1.76 9.14 16.01
N THR A 121 -0.65 9.45 15.34
CA THR A 121 0.67 8.88 15.63
C THR A 121 1.50 9.70 16.62
N ASP A 122 1.07 10.93 16.93
CA ASP A 122 1.80 11.93 17.72
C ASP A 122 3.16 12.30 17.07
N MET A 123 3.18 12.37 15.73
CA MET A 123 4.32 12.78 14.93
C MET A 123 4.15 14.21 14.43
N GLU A 124 5.25 14.94 14.24
CA GLU A 124 5.21 16.34 13.79
C GLU A 124 4.84 16.50 12.31
N LEU A 125 5.18 15.53 11.48
CA LEU A 125 4.99 15.57 10.03
C LEU A 125 4.58 14.20 9.49
N ALA A 126 3.76 14.20 8.45
CA ALA A 126 3.43 13.01 7.67
C ALA A 126 3.53 13.31 6.16
N ASN A 127 3.89 12.31 5.38
CA ASN A 127 3.74 12.35 3.93
C ASN A 127 2.29 12.00 3.53
N ALA A 128 1.96 12.13 2.24
CA ALA A 128 0.62 11.79 1.77
C ALA A 128 0.41 10.27 1.69
N SER A 129 1.38 9.52 1.13
CA SER A 129 1.33 8.05 1.05
C SER A 129 2.62 7.47 0.45
N LEU A 130 2.83 6.18 0.69
CA LEU A 130 3.75 5.29 -0.03
C LEU A 130 2.95 4.16 -0.69
N TYR A 131 3.60 3.14 -1.26
CA TYR A 131 2.90 2.06 -1.95
C TYR A 131 2.24 1.05 -1.01
N ASP A 132 2.99 0.57 -0.01
CA ASP A 132 2.53 -0.40 0.98
C ASP A 132 3.34 -0.32 2.28
N GLY A 133 2.84 -0.90 3.37
CA GLY A 133 3.49 -0.82 4.67
C GLY A 133 4.85 -1.50 4.68
N ALA A 134 5.02 -2.60 3.96
CA ALA A 134 6.29 -3.32 3.89
C ALA A 134 7.36 -2.51 3.15
N THR A 135 7.01 -1.90 2.02
CA THR A 135 7.92 -0.98 1.30
C THR A 135 8.20 0.27 2.12
N SER A 136 7.22 0.77 2.87
CA SER A 136 7.41 1.92 3.78
C SER A 136 8.45 1.63 4.86
N VAL A 137 8.48 0.41 5.41
CA VAL A 137 9.53 -0.04 6.35
C VAL A 137 10.90 0.00 5.68
N ALA A 138 11.02 -0.54 4.46
CA ALA A 138 12.29 -0.56 3.73
C ALA A 138 12.79 0.85 3.39
N GLU A 139 11.89 1.75 2.99
CA GLU A 139 12.23 3.15 2.74
C GLU A 139 12.67 3.88 4.02
N ALA A 140 11.99 3.66 5.15
CA ALA A 140 12.39 4.22 6.44
C ALA A 140 13.79 3.73 6.87
N ILE A 141 14.09 2.45 6.66
CA ILE A 141 15.42 1.89 6.88
C ILE A 141 16.45 2.59 5.99
N SER A 142 16.13 2.78 4.71
CA SER A 142 17.02 3.47 3.77
C SER A 142 17.30 4.92 4.20
N VAL A 143 16.30 5.62 4.71
CA VAL A 143 16.46 6.97 5.29
C VAL A 143 17.40 6.93 6.51
N ALA A 144 17.21 5.97 7.41
CA ALA A 144 18.03 5.84 8.60
C ALA A 144 19.51 5.56 8.26
N ILE A 145 19.77 4.61 7.35
CA ILE A 145 21.10 4.30 6.84
C ILE A 145 21.77 5.54 6.21
N ASN A 146 21.03 6.23 5.34
CA ASN A 146 21.54 7.42 4.67
C ASN A 146 21.86 8.57 5.64
N LYS A 147 21.08 8.70 6.72
CA LYS A 147 21.28 9.75 7.73
C LYS A 147 22.42 9.43 8.66
N THR A 148 22.52 8.19 9.15
CA THR A 148 23.53 7.77 10.13
C THR A 148 24.87 7.43 9.48
N LYS A 149 24.86 7.01 8.20
CA LYS A 149 26.03 6.44 7.49
C LYS A 149 26.57 5.17 8.15
N ARG A 150 25.70 4.41 8.79
CA ARG A 150 25.97 3.14 9.46
C ARG A 150 25.34 2.00 8.68
N ASP A 151 25.79 0.78 8.87
CA ASP A 151 25.43 -0.35 7.99
C ASP A 151 24.57 -1.43 8.68
N ASN A 152 24.43 -1.40 10.01
CA ASN A 152 23.66 -2.40 10.74
C ASN A 152 22.22 -1.94 10.94
N VAL A 153 21.27 -2.85 10.76
CA VAL A 153 19.84 -2.64 11.00
C VAL A 153 19.33 -3.69 11.98
N VAL A 154 18.81 -3.26 13.10
CA VAL A 154 18.24 -4.12 14.14
C VAL A 154 16.73 -4.17 13.94
N ILE A 155 16.17 -5.35 13.68
CA ILE A 155 14.75 -5.55 13.44
C ILE A 155 14.22 -6.56 14.47
N SER A 156 13.11 -6.22 15.13
CA SER A 156 12.37 -7.19 15.95
C SER A 156 11.87 -8.36 15.09
N SER A 157 12.00 -9.59 15.58
CA SER A 157 11.45 -10.74 14.87
C SER A 157 9.91 -10.79 14.84
N GLY A 158 9.24 -9.93 15.62
CA GLY A 158 7.79 -9.83 15.70
C GLY A 158 7.11 -9.13 14.51
N PHE A 159 7.68 -9.18 13.32
CA PHE A 159 7.07 -8.70 12.08
C PHE A 159 6.32 -9.80 11.34
N ASN A 160 5.32 -9.40 10.56
CA ASN A 160 4.72 -10.26 9.57
C ASN A 160 5.80 -10.88 8.65
N PRO A 161 5.79 -12.22 8.42
CA PRO A 161 6.78 -12.88 7.56
C PRO A 161 6.90 -12.25 6.17
N ASN A 162 5.78 -11.85 5.54
CA ASN A 162 5.81 -11.21 4.23
C ASN A 162 6.55 -9.87 4.26
N THR A 163 6.35 -9.07 5.32
CA THR A 163 7.09 -7.80 5.50
C THR A 163 8.58 -8.04 5.62
N LYS A 164 9.01 -9.10 6.34
CA LYS A 164 10.43 -9.49 6.42
C LYS A 164 11.03 -9.80 5.06
N GLU A 165 10.30 -10.56 4.22
CA GLU A 165 10.76 -10.91 2.87
C GLU A 165 10.88 -9.68 1.96
N VAL A 166 9.94 -8.74 2.05
CA VAL A 166 10.03 -7.47 1.30
C VAL A 166 11.23 -6.65 1.77
N VAL A 167 11.42 -6.51 3.08
CA VAL A 167 12.58 -5.79 3.64
C VAL A 167 13.89 -6.46 3.20
N ASN A 168 13.98 -7.80 3.29
CA ASN A 168 15.17 -8.54 2.85
C ASN A 168 15.48 -8.34 1.36
N THR A 169 14.43 -8.14 0.55
CA THR A 169 14.59 -7.92 -0.89
C THR A 169 15.04 -6.51 -1.22
N LEU A 170 14.48 -5.52 -0.54
CA LEU A 170 14.69 -4.10 -0.85
C LEU A 170 15.90 -3.50 -0.12
N VAL A 171 16.16 -3.94 1.10
CA VAL A 171 17.37 -3.56 1.83
C VAL A 171 18.49 -4.49 1.37
N ASP A 172 19.25 -4.03 0.38
CA ASP A 172 20.30 -4.83 -0.27
C ASP A 172 21.30 -5.38 0.76
N SER A 173 21.14 -6.67 1.05
CA SER A 173 21.96 -7.42 1.99
C SER A 173 23.45 -7.49 1.59
N SER A 174 23.81 -7.09 0.39
CA SER A 174 25.22 -7.03 -0.06
C SER A 174 26.01 -5.90 0.60
N LYS A 175 25.30 -4.88 1.12
CA LYS A 175 25.92 -3.67 1.71
C LYS A 175 25.53 -3.44 3.16
N PHE A 176 24.40 -3.99 3.61
CA PHE A 176 23.85 -3.74 4.92
C PHE A 176 23.62 -5.05 5.68
N HIS A 177 23.77 -4.99 6.99
CA HIS A 177 23.59 -6.14 7.86
C HIS A 177 22.26 -6.04 8.59
N VAL A 178 21.29 -6.84 8.16
CA VAL A 178 19.99 -6.95 8.83
C VAL A 178 20.08 -8.01 9.93
N ASN A 179 19.91 -7.58 11.18
CA ASN A 179 19.92 -8.43 12.35
C ASN A 179 18.50 -8.55 12.94
N TYR A 180 17.89 -9.72 12.83
CA TYR A 180 16.61 -10.01 13.44
C TYR A 180 16.82 -10.46 14.90
N VAL A 181 16.26 -9.70 15.83
CA VAL A 181 16.31 -10.00 17.26
C VAL A 181 15.05 -10.74 17.67
N ASP A 182 15.20 -11.94 18.21
CA ASP A 182 14.08 -12.76 18.65
C ASP A 182 13.36 -12.15 19.85
N LEU A 183 12.04 -12.33 19.85
CA LEU A 183 11.21 -11.96 21.00
C LEU A 183 11.41 -12.95 22.15
N VAL A 184 11.42 -12.43 23.36
CA VAL A 184 11.40 -13.21 24.60
C VAL A 184 10.02 -13.02 25.23
N ASP A 185 9.31 -14.10 25.46
CA ASP A 185 7.92 -14.08 25.94
C ASP A 185 7.01 -13.15 25.10
N TYR A 186 7.18 -13.17 23.78
CA TYR A 186 6.48 -12.34 22.80
C TYR A 186 6.76 -10.82 22.88
N LEU A 187 7.81 -10.41 23.59
CA LEU A 187 8.22 -9.01 23.74
C LEU A 187 9.67 -8.83 23.25
N PHE A 188 9.98 -7.64 22.77
CA PHE A 188 11.36 -7.28 22.45
C PHE A 188 12.17 -7.16 23.76
N PRO A 189 13.40 -7.71 23.83
CA PRO A 189 14.19 -7.68 25.07
C PRO A 189 14.47 -6.27 25.57
N GLU A 190 14.08 -5.98 26.80
CA GLU A 190 14.28 -4.64 27.41
C GLU A 190 15.76 -4.32 27.70
N ASP A 191 16.58 -5.35 27.89
CA ASP A 191 18.00 -5.27 28.17
C ASP A 191 18.87 -5.30 26.90
N TYR A 192 18.26 -5.21 25.71
CA TYR A 192 18.99 -5.17 24.46
C TYR A 192 19.94 -3.97 24.39
N VAL A 193 21.19 -4.24 24.04
CA VAL A 193 22.24 -3.23 23.95
C VAL A 193 22.48 -2.87 22.49
N PHE A 194 22.14 -1.64 22.13
CA PHE A 194 22.40 -1.11 20.80
C PHE A 194 23.87 -0.73 20.63
N SER A 195 24.41 -1.02 19.44
CA SER A 195 25.76 -0.66 19.03
C SER A 195 25.81 0.74 18.42
N GLU A 196 26.98 1.39 18.50
CA GLU A 196 27.25 2.62 17.75
C GLU A 196 27.29 2.40 16.22
N ASP A 197 27.35 1.15 15.76
CA ASP A 197 27.30 0.78 14.35
C ASP A 197 25.86 0.55 13.84
N ASP A 198 24.87 0.51 14.74
CA ASP A 198 23.48 0.34 14.36
C ASP A 198 22.92 1.62 13.75
N ALA A 199 22.39 1.51 12.52
CA ALA A 199 21.74 2.60 11.79
C ALA A 199 20.29 2.81 12.24
N ALA A 200 19.57 1.70 12.39
CA ALA A 200 18.14 1.69 12.67
C ALA A 200 17.76 0.60 13.66
N PHE A 201 16.75 0.90 14.47
CA PHE A 201 15.95 -0.06 15.23
C PHE A 201 14.52 -0.06 14.71
N VAL A 202 14.02 -1.21 14.27
CA VAL A 202 12.72 -1.36 13.63
C VAL A 202 11.86 -2.34 14.40
N VAL A 203 10.65 -1.95 14.75
CA VAL A 203 9.73 -2.78 15.53
C VAL A 203 8.29 -2.61 15.05
N SER A 204 7.50 -3.69 15.10
CA SER A 204 6.05 -3.66 14.83
C SER A 204 5.27 -3.39 16.11
N LEU A 205 4.21 -2.61 16.04
CA LEU A 205 3.30 -2.32 17.14
C LEU A 205 1.82 -2.43 16.68
N PRO A 206 1.07 -3.45 17.11
CA PRO A 206 1.52 -4.60 17.92
C PRO A 206 2.50 -5.50 17.14
N HIS A 207 3.14 -6.42 17.83
CA HIS A 207 3.88 -7.50 17.18
C HIS A 207 2.93 -8.42 16.41
N TYR A 208 3.46 -9.13 15.41
CA TYR A 208 2.67 -10.01 14.55
C TYR A 208 1.92 -11.11 15.34
N GLU A 209 2.50 -11.57 16.43
CA GLU A 209 1.91 -12.53 17.36
C GLU A 209 0.79 -11.93 18.23
N GLY A 210 0.50 -10.63 18.09
CA GLY A 210 -0.58 -9.93 18.78
C GLY A 210 -0.18 -9.31 20.11
N SER A 211 1.07 -9.42 20.54
CA SER A 211 1.54 -8.76 21.78
C SER A 211 1.81 -7.27 21.55
N ALA A 212 1.62 -6.48 22.59
CA ALA A 212 1.94 -5.05 22.59
C ALA A 212 2.82 -4.71 23.79
N GLN A 213 3.79 -3.83 23.60
CA GLN A 213 4.78 -3.44 24.58
C GLN A 213 4.93 -1.92 24.64
N ASP A 214 5.11 -1.36 25.84
CA ASP A 214 5.59 0.02 25.96
C ASP A 214 7.09 0.05 25.64
N LEU A 215 7.42 0.59 24.48
CA LEU A 215 8.78 0.62 23.95
C LEU A 215 9.57 1.88 24.38
N THR A 216 9.03 2.72 25.24
CA THR A 216 9.63 4.02 25.63
C THR A 216 11.06 3.88 26.14
N SER A 217 11.35 2.87 26.98
CA SER A 217 12.70 2.64 27.52
C SER A 217 13.68 2.16 26.45
N ILE A 218 13.22 1.27 25.58
CA ILE A 218 14.03 0.70 24.49
C ILE A 218 14.37 1.81 23.47
N VAL A 219 13.37 2.61 23.07
CA VAL A 219 13.56 3.77 22.18
C VAL A 219 14.55 4.76 22.76
N LYS A 220 14.46 5.05 24.06
CA LYS A 220 15.42 5.93 24.72
C LYS A 220 16.85 5.37 24.68
N ASN A 221 17.03 4.07 24.89
CA ASN A 221 18.34 3.39 24.82
C ASN A 221 18.91 3.42 23.39
N ALA A 222 18.07 3.13 22.38
CA ALA A 222 18.46 3.20 20.97
C ALA A 222 18.91 4.62 20.59
N LYS A 223 18.17 5.64 20.98
CA LYS A 223 18.51 7.04 20.74
C LYS A 223 19.81 7.47 21.45
N ALA A 224 20.08 6.97 22.64
CA ALA A 224 21.32 7.24 23.33
C ALA A 224 22.56 6.69 22.60
N ALA A 225 22.40 5.61 21.83
CA ALA A 225 23.42 5.07 20.92
C ALA A 225 23.42 5.76 19.53
N GLY A 226 22.54 6.73 19.31
CA GLY A 226 22.41 7.45 18.03
C GLY A 226 21.74 6.62 16.94
N VAL A 227 20.95 5.61 17.31
CA VAL A 227 20.19 4.75 16.41
C VAL A 227 18.86 5.42 16.06
N ILE A 228 18.48 5.42 14.78
CA ILE A 228 17.16 5.90 14.32
C ILE A 228 16.11 4.85 14.65
N THR A 229 15.04 5.27 15.31
CA THR A 229 13.98 4.37 15.75
C THR A 229 12.78 4.44 14.82
N ILE A 230 12.34 3.28 14.33
CA ILE A 230 11.27 3.11 13.33
C ILE A 230 10.20 2.21 13.91
N CYS A 231 8.95 2.69 13.97
CA CYS A 231 7.79 1.91 14.37
C CYS A 231 6.92 1.59 13.15
N TYR A 232 6.65 0.32 12.91
CA TYR A 232 5.59 -0.12 12.00
C TYR A 232 4.31 -0.32 12.81
N ALA A 233 3.41 0.64 12.75
CA ALA A 233 2.22 0.66 13.58
C ALA A 233 0.96 0.23 12.82
N ASP A 234 0.06 -0.48 13.49
CA ASP A 234 -1.31 -0.66 13.01
C ASP A 234 -2.15 0.56 13.45
N PRO A 235 -2.63 1.40 12.51
CA PRO A 235 -3.37 2.61 12.86
C PRO A 235 -4.64 2.34 13.64
N SER A 236 -5.30 1.20 13.44
CA SER A 236 -6.53 0.84 14.14
C SER A 236 -6.30 0.61 15.64
N MET A 237 -5.09 0.18 16.00
CA MET A 237 -4.72 -0.08 17.39
C MET A 237 -4.33 1.19 18.15
N LEU A 238 -4.01 2.28 17.45
CA LEU A 238 -3.65 3.56 18.08
C LEU A 238 -4.82 4.24 18.79
N GLY A 239 -6.04 3.75 18.60
CA GLY A 239 -7.20 4.15 19.41
C GLY A 239 -7.16 3.64 20.85
N ILE A 240 -6.33 2.63 21.15
CA ILE A 240 -6.22 1.99 22.47
C ILE A 240 -4.78 1.85 22.95
N LEU A 241 -3.80 1.83 22.07
CA LEU A 241 -2.38 1.79 22.42
C LEU A 241 -1.78 3.20 22.48
N LYS A 242 -0.71 3.32 23.25
CA LYS A 242 0.10 4.53 23.28
C LYS A 242 0.71 4.79 21.91
N SER A 243 0.61 6.04 21.44
CA SER A 243 1.11 6.44 20.12
C SER A 243 2.65 6.29 20.04
N PRO A 244 3.20 5.90 18.87
CA PRO A 244 4.64 5.78 18.70
C PRO A 244 5.39 7.10 18.91
N GLY A 245 4.83 8.24 18.48
CA GLY A 245 5.44 9.54 18.71
C GLY A 245 5.58 9.87 20.20
N SER A 246 4.56 9.55 21.03
CA SER A 246 4.65 9.74 22.48
C SER A 246 5.64 8.81 23.18
N MET A 247 6.00 7.66 22.54
CA MET A 247 7.10 6.81 23.00
C MET A 247 8.46 7.32 22.55
N GLY A 248 8.49 8.32 21.65
CA GLY A 248 9.69 8.98 21.19
C GLY A 248 10.31 8.38 19.91
N PHE A 249 9.59 7.62 19.12
CA PHE A 249 10.08 7.14 17.81
C PHE A 249 10.41 8.30 16.86
N ASP A 250 11.43 8.09 16.02
CA ASP A 250 11.85 9.08 15.02
C ASP A 250 11.03 8.98 13.73
N ILE A 251 10.64 7.77 13.36
CA ILE A 251 9.86 7.48 12.15
C ILE A 251 8.73 6.51 12.52
N VAL A 252 7.55 6.78 12.01
CA VAL A 252 6.40 5.88 12.09
C VAL A 252 5.96 5.56 10.67
N VAL A 253 5.81 4.29 10.38
CA VAL A 253 5.23 3.80 9.13
C VAL A 253 4.02 2.95 9.48
N ALA A 254 3.02 2.98 8.62
CA ALA A 254 1.76 2.30 8.88
C ALA A 254 1.14 1.83 7.57
N GLU A 255 0.25 0.89 7.67
CA GLU A 255 -0.58 0.46 6.56
C GLU A 255 -2.03 0.86 6.84
N GLY A 256 -2.66 1.52 5.88
CA GLY A 256 -4.03 2.01 6.01
C GLY A 256 -5.10 1.20 5.26
N PRO A 257 -5.02 -0.15 5.13
CA PRO A 257 -5.99 -0.93 4.35
C PRO A 257 -7.39 -0.84 4.92
N VAL A 258 -7.51 -0.65 6.22
CA VAL A 258 -8.79 -0.46 6.91
C VAL A 258 -9.55 0.76 6.39
N SER A 259 -8.83 1.79 5.98
CA SER A 259 -9.40 3.01 5.42
C SER A 259 -9.76 2.87 3.94
N TYR A 260 -9.23 1.84 3.24
CA TYR A 260 -9.30 1.70 1.79
C TYR A 260 -9.79 0.34 1.28
N THR A 261 -10.15 -0.59 2.13
CA THR A 261 -10.53 -1.98 1.76
C THR A 261 -11.65 -2.09 0.73
N HIS A 262 -12.34 -1.02 0.39
CA HIS A 262 -13.41 -1.02 -0.61
C HIS A 262 -13.21 -0.02 -1.76
N LEU A 263 -12.11 0.69 -1.80
CA LEU A 263 -11.68 1.38 -2.99
C LEU A 263 -10.93 0.36 -3.85
N THR A 264 -11.66 -0.41 -4.61
CA THR A 264 -11.19 -1.44 -5.53
C THR A 264 -10.50 -0.86 -6.77
N LEU A 265 -9.68 0.13 -6.58
CA LEU A 265 -8.61 0.45 -7.50
C LEU A 265 -7.31 0.07 -6.79
N PRO A 266 -6.33 -0.51 -7.49
CA PRO A 266 -5.08 -0.99 -6.90
C PRO A 266 -4.19 0.17 -6.51
N THR A 267 -4.65 0.97 -5.58
CA THR A 267 -3.87 2.01 -4.94
C THR A 267 -4.02 1.80 -3.44
N ASN A 268 -3.38 0.76 -2.96
CA ASN A 268 -3.04 0.72 -1.57
C ASN A 268 -2.21 1.97 -1.31
N ARG A 269 -2.73 2.87 -0.51
CA ARG A 269 -2.00 4.07 -0.10
C ARG A 269 -1.69 3.91 1.36
N GLU A 270 -0.45 3.93 1.65
CA GLU A 270 0.10 3.66 2.94
C GLU A 270 0.89 4.87 3.40
N VAL A 271 0.84 5.11 4.66
CA VAL A 271 1.45 6.26 5.31
C VAL A 271 2.69 5.83 6.05
#